data_529eee62b9544f5afe65c4a8892cd385
#
_entry.id   529eee62b9544f5afe65c4a8892cd385
#
_cell.length_a   1.000
_cell.length_b   1.000
_cell.length_c   1.000
_cell.angle_alpha   90.00
_cell.angle_beta   90.00
_cell.angle_gamma   90.00
#
_symmetry.space_group_name_H-M   'P 1'
#
loop_
_entity.id
_entity.type
_entity.pdbx_description
1 polymer ?
#
loop_
_entity_poly.entity_id
_entity_poly.type
_entity_poly.pdbx_seq_one_letter_code
_entity_poly.pdbx_strand_id
1 'polypeptide(L)'
;MRVLVTGARGKVGTATAAALTNKGHEVTCTDVMRGVFERPAPREPAYLQADLTNAGDAFAVVRGMNAVVHAAAIPDPTHNPPATVFQNNLMATFNVIEAAVRLGVSRFVNISSETVPGFFFPERPFLPDYVPVDEDHPIRPQDPYALSKYFGELLMDAAVRRADIRCISIRPCWVQHEANYERNLGPQVRDPAHLSPNFWSYIDVYDLADAIVLAVESDLSGHEVFYIASPDNVGGRPFAEMVRRHYGEGIEIRPLARKDASGISCAKAVKMLGYAPKRSWRDYLDEHGRLKPEIGKR
;
A
#
# COMPACT_ATOMS: atom_id res chain seq x y z
N MET A 1 17.57 11.83 6.28
CA MET A 1 16.46 12.82 6.26
C MET A 1 15.61 12.64 7.50
N ARG A 2 14.89 13.70 7.93
CA ARG A 2 13.83 13.59 8.93
C ARG A 2 12.54 13.18 8.21
N VAL A 3 11.99 12.03 8.59
CA VAL A 3 10.84 11.41 7.90
C VAL A 3 9.71 11.18 8.91
N LEU A 4 8.51 11.71 8.61
CA LEU A 4 7.30 11.39 9.34
C LEU A 4 6.67 10.13 8.75
N VAL A 5 6.31 9.16 9.57
CA VAL A 5 5.48 8.00 9.20
C VAL A 5 4.16 8.10 9.95
N THR A 6 3.06 8.27 9.23
CA THR A 6 1.71 8.27 9.81
C THR A 6 1.07 6.88 9.75
N GLY A 7 0.09 6.60 10.60
CA GLY A 7 -0.47 5.25 10.72
C GLY A 7 0.57 4.24 11.22
N ALA A 8 1.50 4.70 12.06
CA ALA A 8 2.70 3.96 12.47
C ALA A 8 2.42 2.73 13.35
N ARG A 9 1.21 2.59 13.90
CA ARG A 9 0.75 1.41 14.64
C ARG A 9 0.12 0.35 13.73
N GLY A 10 -0.16 0.72 12.48
CA GLY A 10 -0.64 -0.20 11.45
C GLY A 10 0.49 -1.07 10.88
N LYS A 11 0.11 -2.16 10.22
CA LYS A 11 1.01 -3.14 9.58
C LYS A 11 2.05 -2.47 8.67
N VAL A 12 1.60 -1.62 7.75
CA VAL A 12 2.47 -0.91 6.80
C VAL A 12 3.35 0.12 7.50
N GLY A 13 2.76 0.94 8.38
CA GLY A 13 3.50 2.00 9.08
C GLY A 13 4.61 1.46 9.96
N THR A 14 4.37 0.38 10.71
CA THR A 14 5.37 -0.26 11.57
C THR A 14 6.56 -0.78 10.75
N ALA A 15 6.30 -1.54 9.69
CA ALA A 15 7.36 -2.08 8.83
C ALA A 15 8.15 -0.97 8.12
N THR A 16 7.44 0.07 7.65
CA THR A 16 8.06 1.24 7.00
C THR A 16 8.96 2.02 7.95
N ALA A 17 8.50 2.29 9.19
CA ALA A 17 9.30 3.00 10.18
C ALA A 17 10.59 2.25 10.50
N ALA A 18 10.52 0.93 10.66
CA ALA A 18 11.70 0.08 10.88
C ALA A 18 12.65 0.12 9.67
N ALA A 19 12.15 -0.01 8.44
CA ALA A 19 12.96 0.00 7.23
C ALA A 19 13.68 1.34 7.04
N LEU A 20 13.00 2.47 7.21
CA LEU A 20 13.57 3.81 7.14
C LEU A 20 14.65 4.04 8.22
N THR A 21 14.38 3.61 9.46
CA THR A 21 15.35 3.70 10.56
C THR A 21 16.62 2.88 10.24
N ASN A 22 16.46 1.67 9.71
CA ASN A 22 17.59 0.82 9.31
C ASN A 22 18.40 1.42 8.16
N LYS A 23 17.80 2.27 7.33
CA LYS A 23 18.49 3.04 6.28
C LYS A 23 19.16 4.32 6.80
N GLY A 24 19.07 4.60 8.10
CA GLY A 24 19.72 5.76 8.74
C GLY A 24 18.90 7.06 8.64
N HIS A 25 17.61 6.99 8.34
CA HIS A 25 16.73 8.14 8.44
C HIS A 25 16.37 8.41 9.92
N GLU A 26 16.16 9.68 10.25
CA GLU A 26 15.58 10.11 11.51
C GLU A 26 14.05 10.04 11.41
N VAL A 27 13.45 9.02 12.02
CA VAL A 27 12.02 8.72 11.86
C VAL A 27 11.22 9.24 13.04
N THR A 28 10.14 9.96 12.75
CA THR A 28 9.07 10.29 13.70
C THR A 28 7.81 9.54 13.30
N CYS A 29 7.20 8.85 14.25
CA CYS A 29 5.98 8.07 14.09
C CYS A 29 4.78 8.81 14.65
N THR A 30 3.61 8.70 13.99
CA THR A 30 2.34 9.20 14.53
C THR A 30 1.17 8.27 14.23
N ASP A 31 0.23 8.22 15.16
CA ASP A 31 -1.03 7.48 15.04
C ASP A 31 -2.06 8.10 16.00
N VAL A 32 -3.35 7.81 15.80
CA VAL A 32 -4.42 8.17 16.77
C VAL A 32 -4.32 7.36 18.05
N MET A 33 -3.72 6.18 17.98
CA MET A 33 -3.54 5.31 19.15
C MET A 33 -2.51 5.90 20.11
N ARG A 34 -2.80 5.76 21.41
CA ARG A 34 -1.89 6.21 22.47
C ARG A 34 -0.55 5.50 22.38
N GLY A 35 0.53 6.27 22.50
CA GLY A 35 1.88 5.75 22.68
C GLY A 35 2.07 5.08 24.05
N VAL A 36 3.13 4.28 24.18
CA VAL A 36 3.57 3.73 25.47
C VAL A 36 4.21 4.85 26.27
N PHE A 37 3.96 4.92 27.60
CA PHE A 37 4.54 5.94 28.49
C PHE A 37 6.00 5.64 28.89
N GLU A 38 6.73 4.96 28.03
CA GLU A 38 8.13 4.64 28.28
C GLU A 38 9.01 5.49 27.35
N ARG A 39 10.21 5.82 27.83
CA ARG A 39 11.19 6.48 26.98
C ARG A 39 11.57 5.51 25.86
N PRO A 40 11.54 5.96 24.58
CA PRO A 40 11.99 5.12 23.50
C PRO A 40 13.43 4.67 23.73
N ALA A 41 13.74 3.41 23.40
CA ALA A 41 15.08 2.90 23.45
C ALA A 41 15.99 3.70 22.49
N PRO A 42 17.32 3.74 22.74
CA PRO A 42 18.24 4.34 21.79
C PRO A 42 18.02 3.75 20.38
N ARG A 43 17.74 4.60 19.39
CA ARG A 43 17.40 4.27 17.99
C ARG A 43 15.93 3.88 17.71
N GLU A 44 15.04 3.89 18.70
CA GLU A 44 13.61 3.81 18.42
C GLU A 44 13.10 5.14 17.86
N PRO A 45 12.19 5.11 16.85
CA PRO A 45 11.55 6.32 16.34
C PRO A 45 10.84 7.11 17.43
N ALA A 46 10.94 8.43 17.38
CA ALA A 46 10.09 9.29 18.21
C ALA A 46 8.61 9.04 17.86
N TYR A 47 7.73 9.09 18.87
CA TYR A 47 6.29 8.89 18.67
C TYR A 47 5.49 10.07 19.19
N LEU A 48 4.58 10.58 18.36
CA LEU A 48 3.61 11.62 18.69
C LEU A 48 2.20 11.09 18.42
N GLN A 49 1.32 11.12 19.41
CA GLN A 49 -0.09 10.83 19.19
C GLN A 49 -0.76 12.02 18.52
N ALA A 50 -1.48 11.79 17.42
CA ALA A 50 -2.20 12.84 16.69
C ALA A 50 -3.42 12.28 15.95
N ASP A 51 -4.50 13.07 15.92
CA ASP A 51 -5.64 12.84 15.05
C ASP A 51 -5.47 13.68 13.77
N LEU A 52 -5.10 13.04 12.67
CA LEU A 52 -4.82 13.72 11.41
C LEU A 52 -6.06 14.30 10.72
N THR A 53 -7.26 13.98 11.20
CA THR A 53 -8.50 14.69 10.79
C THR A 53 -8.54 16.11 11.38
N ASN A 54 -7.74 16.39 12.42
CA ASN A 54 -7.51 17.72 12.96
C ASN A 54 -6.31 18.38 12.24
N ALA A 55 -6.55 19.52 11.62
CA ALA A 55 -5.51 20.26 10.90
C ALA A 55 -4.36 20.71 11.83
N GLY A 56 -4.65 21.12 13.08
CA GLY A 56 -3.63 21.54 14.03
C GLY A 56 -2.67 20.41 14.36
N ASP A 57 -3.18 19.21 14.59
CA ASP A 57 -2.38 18.01 14.84
C ASP A 57 -1.51 17.67 13.63
N ALA A 58 -2.10 17.70 12.42
CA ALA A 58 -1.36 17.45 11.17
C ALA A 58 -0.18 18.43 11.01
N PHE A 59 -0.40 19.74 11.21
CA PHE A 59 0.67 20.74 11.17
C PHE A 59 1.72 20.52 12.26
N ALA A 60 1.32 20.11 13.47
CA ALA A 60 2.25 19.85 14.56
C ALA A 60 3.21 18.70 14.26
N VAL A 61 2.72 17.57 13.72
CA VAL A 61 3.56 16.41 13.43
C VAL A 61 4.41 16.55 12.17
N VAL A 62 3.95 17.34 11.18
CA VAL A 62 4.70 17.58 9.93
C VAL A 62 5.83 18.61 10.10
N ARG A 63 5.75 19.45 11.15
CA ARG A 63 6.74 20.52 11.35
C ARG A 63 8.18 20.01 11.39
N GLY A 64 9.02 20.57 10.55
CA GLY A 64 10.45 20.26 10.51
C GLY A 64 10.82 18.97 9.79
N MET A 65 9.87 18.27 9.18
CA MET A 65 10.14 17.07 8.38
C MET A 65 10.67 17.42 6.99
N ASN A 66 11.51 16.57 6.44
CA ASN A 66 11.95 16.63 5.03
C ASN A 66 11.05 15.80 4.13
N ALA A 67 10.53 14.69 4.65
CA ALA A 67 9.66 13.78 3.93
C ALA A 67 8.52 13.29 4.82
N VAL A 68 7.40 12.90 4.19
CA VAL A 68 6.25 12.28 4.84
C VAL A 68 5.91 10.98 4.13
N VAL A 69 5.69 9.91 4.89
CA VAL A 69 5.02 8.69 4.44
C VAL A 69 3.64 8.64 5.11
N HIS A 70 2.60 8.84 4.32
CA HIS A 70 1.23 8.89 4.81
C HIS A 70 0.55 7.53 4.63
N ALA A 71 0.55 6.72 5.71
CA ALA A 71 -0.09 5.40 5.74
C ALA A 71 -1.32 5.34 6.66
N ALA A 72 -1.64 6.45 7.35
CA ALA A 72 -2.81 6.52 8.21
C ALA A 72 -4.10 6.45 7.39
N ALA A 73 -4.93 5.44 7.65
CA ALA A 73 -6.25 5.28 7.06
C ALA A 73 -7.05 4.21 7.80
N ILE A 74 -8.37 4.24 7.68
CA ILE A 74 -9.23 3.07 7.86
C ILE A 74 -8.99 2.18 6.63
N PRO A 75 -8.53 0.91 6.78
CA PRO A 75 -7.88 0.18 5.69
C PRO A 75 -8.84 -0.57 4.74
N ASP A 76 -10.15 -0.53 4.99
CA ASP A 76 -11.17 -1.22 4.21
C ASP A 76 -12.55 -0.55 4.34
N PRO A 77 -13.51 -0.82 3.44
CA PRO A 77 -14.85 -0.23 3.49
C PRO A 77 -15.86 -1.01 4.36
N THR A 78 -15.48 -2.17 4.96
CA THR A 78 -16.44 -3.17 5.44
C THR A 78 -16.78 -3.08 6.92
N HIS A 79 -15.88 -2.50 7.74
CA HIS A 79 -15.98 -2.52 9.20
C HIS A 79 -16.45 -1.19 9.81
N ASN A 80 -16.65 -0.15 9.00
CA ASN A 80 -17.08 1.18 9.45
C ASN A 80 -18.15 1.74 8.53
N PRO A 81 -19.02 2.66 9.03
CA PRO A 81 -19.96 3.35 8.15
C PRO A 81 -19.27 4.05 6.98
N PRO A 82 -19.84 4.03 5.77
CA PRO A 82 -19.23 4.60 4.57
C PRO A 82 -18.74 6.04 4.73
N ALA A 83 -19.55 6.92 5.33
CA ALA A 83 -19.18 8.31 5.58
C ALA A 83 -17.97 8.43 6.51
N THR A 84 -17.87 7.56 7.53
CA THR A 84 -16.73 7.54 8.47
C THR A 84 -15.44 7.19 7.72
N VAL A 85 -15.46 6.15 6.87
CA VAL A 85 -14.30 5.73 6.07
C VAL A 85 -13.85 6.86 5.16
N PHE A 86 -14.78 7.41 4.38
CA PHE A 86 -14.48 8.46 3.41
C PHE A 86 -13.96 9.73 4.10
N GLN A 87 -14.68 10.23 5.10
CA GLN A 87 -14.32 11.46 5.81
C GLN A 87 -12.98 11.33 6.54
N ASN A 88 -12.78 10.24 7.29
CA ASN A 88 -11.53 10.03 8.01
C ASN A 88 -10.33 9.99 7.06
N ASN A 89 -10.40 9.16 6.03
CA ASN A 89 -9.26 8.95 5.14
C ASN A 89 -8.95 10.18 4.31
N LEU A 90 -9.99 10.80 3.72
CA LEU A 90 -9.78 11.98 2.86
C LEU A 90 -9.31 13.19 3.66
N MET A 91 -9.92 13.47 4.83
CA MET A 91 -9.54 14.63 5.64
C MET A 91 -8.15 14.47 6.25
N ALA A 92 -7.78 13.28 6.72
CA ALA A 92 -6.41 13.02 7.18
C ALA A 92 -5.40 13.26 6.06
N THR A 93 -5.65 12.72 4.84
CA THR A 93 -4.76 12.93 3.70
C THR A 93 -4.67 14.41 3.31
N PHE A 94 -5.82 15.11 3.24
CA PHE A 94 -5.87 16.53 2.92
C PHE A 94 -5.06 17.37 3.92
N ASN A 95 -5.29 17.19 5.21
CA ASN A 95 -4.61 17.98 6.24
C ASN A 95 -3.09 17.75 6.25
N VAL A 96 -2.65 16.49 6.06
CA VAL A 96 -1.21 16.16 6.06
C VAL A 96 -0.52 16.70 4.81
N ILE A 97 -1.13 16.61 3.61
CA ILE A 97 -0.51 17.18 2.40
C ILE A 97 -0.53 18.72 2.43
N GLU A 98 -1.60 19.35 2.96
CA GLU A 98 -1.62 20.81 3.17
C GLU A 98 -0.50 21.25 4.12
N ALA A 99 -0.34 20.57 5.26
CA ALA A 99 0.74 20.85 6.18
C ALA A 99 2.10 20.67 5.50
N ALA A 100 2.29 19.60 4.72
CA ALA A 100 3.53 19.33 4.00
C ALA A 100 3.88 20.46 3.02
N VAL A 101 2.91 20.89 2.21
CA VAL A 101 3.08 22.00 1.28
C VAL A 101 3.41 23.31 2.00
N ARG A 102 2.66 23.66 3.05
CA ARG A 102 2.84 24.93 3.79
C ARG A 102 4.13 24.98 4.60
N LEU A 103 4.63 23.84 5.03
CA LEU A 103 5.86 23.76 5.84
C LEU A 103 7.11 23.42 5.01
N GLY A 104 7.00 23.35 3.68
CA GLY A 104 8.13 23.16 2.78
C GLY A 104 8.72 21.74 2.80
N VAL A 105 7.88 20.72 3.05
CA VAL A 105 8.28 19.32 2.88
C VAL A 105 8.57 19.06 1.41
N SER A 106 9.70 18.44 1.12
CA SER A 106 10.15 18.22 -0.27
C SER A 106 9.71 16.89 -0.88
N ARG A 107 9.27 15.92 -0.06
CA ARG A 107 8.93 14.56 -0.51
C ARG A 107 7.69 14.04 0.23
N PHE A 108 6.75 13.47 -0.51
CA PHE A 108 5.53 12.91 0.05
C PHE A 108 5.22 11.56 -0.59
N VAL A 109 5.19 10.50 0.21
CA VAL A 109 4.74 9.17 -0.22
C VAL A 109 3.35 8.92 0.35
N ASN A 110 2.36 8.84 -0.52
CA ASN A 110 0.97 8.55 -0.20
C ASN A 110 0.70 7.05 -0.34
N ILE A 111 0.24 6.40 0.71
CA ILE A 111 -0.19 4.99 0.59
C ILE A 111 -1.63 4.95 0.11
N SER A 112 -1.77 4.75 -1.18
CA SER A 112 -3.03 4.53 -1.89
C SER A 112 -3.49 3.07 -1.76
N SER A 113 -4.09 2.46 -2.78
CA SER A 113 -4.58 1.08 -2.72
C SER A 113 -4.73 0.46 -4.11
N GLU A 114 -4.60 -0.87 -4.19
CA GLU A 114 -5.00 -1.66 -5.35
C GLU A 114 -6.50 -1.51 -5.69
N THR A 115 -7.31 -1.04 -4.73
CA THR A 115 -8.75 -0.90 -4.91
C THR A 115 -9.19 0.27 -5.79
N VAL A 116 -8.28 1.19 -6.10
CA VAL A 116 -8.57 2.41 -6.90
C VAL A 116 -9.24 2.13 -8.26
N PRO A 117 -8.93 1.07 -9.02
CA PRO A 117 -9.67 0.75 -10.24
C PRO A 117 -11.16 0.42 -10.04
N GLY A 118 -11.57 0.00 -8.83
CA GLY A 118 -12.97 -0.11 -8.42
C GLY A 118 -13.60 -1.50 -8.46
N PHE A 119 -12.93 -2.52 -8.98
CA PHE A 119 -13.51 -3.88 -9.11
C PHE A 119 -13.28 -4.80 -7.89
N PHE A 120 -12.62 -4.31 -6.81
CA PHE A 120 -12.36 -5.11 -5.60
C PHE A 120 -13.53 -5.13 -4.62
N PHE A 121 -14.19 -3.99 -4.41
CA PHE A 121 -15.37 -3.84 -3.54
C PHE A 121 -16.51 -3.14 -4.30
N PRO A 122 -16.91 -3.65 -5.48
CA PRO A 122 -17.89 -2.96 -6.28
C PRO A 122 -19.30 -3.14 -5.72
N GLU A 123 -20.08 -2.06 -5.65
CA GLU A 123 -21.53 -2.16 -5.38
C GLU A 123 -22.27 -2.81 -6.55
N ARG A 124 -21.83 -2.50 -7.77
CA ARG A 124 -22.24 -3.16 -9.01
C ARG A 124 -21.06 -3.90 -9.61
N PRO A 125 -21.04 -5.24 -9.56
CA PRO A 125 -19.92 -6.04 -10.06
C PRO A 125 -19.60 -5.73 -11.51
N PHE A 126 -18.34 -5.55 -11.81
CA PHE A 126 -17.77 -5.45 -13.17
C PHE A 126 -16.37 -6.07 -13.18
N LEU A 127 -15.91 -6.40 -14.37
CA LEU A 127 -14.58 -6.96 -14.57
C LEU A 127 -13.61 -5.85 -15.03
N PRO A 128 -12.30 -6.00 -14.76
CA PRO A 128 -11.30 -5.14 -15.34
C PRO A 128 -11.30 -5.25 -16.86
N ASP A 129 -10.89 -4.19 -17.54
CA ASP A 129 -10.78 -4.19 -19.01
C ASP A 129 -9.68 -5.15 -19.46
N TYR A 130 -8.61 -5.28 -18.68
CA TYR A 130 -7.50 -6.20 -18.94
C TYR A 130 -6.76 -6.59 -17.64
N VAL A 131 -6.00 -7.69 -17.73
CA VAL A 131 -5.06 -8.16 -16.70
C VAL A 131 -3.72 -8.59 -17.35
N PRO A 132 -2.59 -8.48 -16.67
CA PRO A 132 -2.41 -7.83 -15.37
C PRO A 132 -2.78 -6.35 -15.40
N VAL A 133 -3.44 -5.89 -14.33
CA VAL A 133 -3.79 -4.46 -14.16
C VAL A 133 -2.53 -3.66 -13.90
N ASP A 134 -2.37 -2.53 -14.58
CA ASP A 134 -1.28 -1.57 -14.40
C ASP A 134 -1.82 -0.16 -14.13
N GLU A 135 -0.94 0.83 -14.08
CA GLU A 135 -1.28 2.20 -13.74
C GLU A 135 -2.13 2.90 -14.80
N ASP A 136 -2.15 2.40 -16.03
CA ASP A 136 -2.93 2.93 -17.16
C ASP A 136 -4.37 2.38 -17.18
N HIS A 137 -4.69 1.41 -16.30
CA HIS A 137 -6.04 0.86 -16.23
C HIS A 137 -7.06 1.92 -15.80
N PRO A 138 -8.25 1.97 -16.46
CA PRO A 138 -9.31 2.92 -16.11
C PRO A 138 -9.71 2.85 -14.64
N ILE A 139 -9.92 4.03 -14.05
CA ILE A 139 -10.26 4.21 -12.63
C ILE A 139 -11.77 4.41 -12.50
N ARG A 140 -12.46 3.50 -11.79
CA ARG A 140 -13.94 3.46 -11.65
C ARG A 140 -14.36 3.07 -10.23
N PRO A 141 -13.82 3.69 -9.14
CA PRO A 141 -14.12 3.32 -7.76
C PRO A 141 -15.59 3.55 -7.44
N GLN A 142 -16.18 2.65 -6.67
CA GLN A 142 -17.59 2.72 -6.25
C GLN A 142 -17.73 2.80 -4.72
N ASP A 143 -16.80 2.20 -3.98
CA ASP A 143 -16.82 2.16 -2.52
C ASP A 143 -16.11 3.38 -1.89
N PRO A 144 -16.45 3.75 -0.63
CA PRO A 144 -15.91 4.94 0.03
C PRO A 144 -14.40 4.85 0.31
N TYR A 145 -13.86 3.65 0.47
CA TYR A 145 -12.42 3.46 0.69
C TYR A 145 -11.64 3.74 -0.59
N ALA A 146 -11.98 3.07 -1.70
CA ALA A 146 -11.33 3.29 -3.00
C ALA A 146 -11.47 4.76 -3.46
N LEU A 147 -12.67 5.36 -3.29
CA LEU A 147 -12.89 6.79 -3.55
C LEU A 147 -11.95 7.67 -2.73
N SER A 148 -11.81 7.43 -1.41
CA SER A 148 -10.93 8.23 -0.57
C SER A 148 -9.46 8.10 -0.98
N LYS A 149 -9.03 6.90 -1.42
CA LYS A 149 -7.67 6.66 -1.91
C LYS A 149 -7.40 7.35 -3.24
N TYR A 150 -8.34 7.26 -4.17
CA TYR A 150 -8.24 7.96 -5.46
C TYR A 150 -8.22 9.50 -5.28
N PHE A 151 -9.07 10.05 -4.43
CA PHE A 151 -9.03 11.49 -4.14
C PHE A 151 -7.71 11.90 -3.48
N GLY A 152 -7.11 11.02 -2.67
CA GLY A 152 -5.76 11.22 -2.16
C GLY A 152 -4.73 11.37 -3.28
N GLU A 153 -4.79 10.57 -4.35
CA GLU A 153 -3.90 10.73 -5.51
C GLU A 153 -4.13 12.06 -6.22
N LEU A 154 -5.39 12.49 -6.39
CA LEU A 154 -5.70 13.81 -6.97
C LEU A 154 -5.21 14.98 -6.10
N LEU A 155 -5.17 14.82 -4.77
CA LEU A 155 -4.55 15.81 -3.88
C LEU A 155 -3.03 15.90 -4.10
N MET A 156 -2.34 14.79 -4.41
CA MET A 156 -0.92 14.81 -4.77
C MET A 156 -0.70 15.57 -6.10
N ASP A 157 -1.54 15.35 -7.11
CA ASP A 157 -1.51 16.12 -8.36
C ASP A 157 -1.70 17.63 -8.12
N ALA A 158 -2.61 17.99 -7.22
CA ALA A 158 -2.84 19.39 -6.86
C ALA A 158 -1.64 19.98 -6.11
N ALA A 159 -0.98 19.21 -5.25
CA ALA A 159 0.18 19.65 -4.46
C ALA A 159 1.39 19.98 -5.36
N VAL A 160 1.73 19.10 -6.30
CA VAL A 160 2.88 19.30 -7.21
C VAL A 160 2.68 20.45 -8.19
N ARG A 161 1.42 20.84 -8.49
CA ARG A 161 1.14 22.01 -9.32
C ARG A 161 1.35 23.36 -8.62
N ARG A 162 1.35 23.38 -7.27
CA ARG A 162 1.37 24.61 -6.47
C ARG A 162 2.57 24.73 -5.52
N ALA A 163 3.42 23.73 -5.43
CA ALA A 163 4.58 23.72 -4.55
C ALA A 163 5.72 22.90 -5.15
N ASP A 164 6.94 23.18 -4.69
CA ASP A 164 8.12 22.37 -5.01
C ASP A 164 8.19 21.14 -4.09
N ILE A 165 7.27 20.20 -4.33
CA ILE A 165 7.14 18.94 -3.62
C ILE A 165 7.07 17.79 -4.65
N ARG A 166 7.72 16.69 -4.34
CA ARG A 166 7.67 15.46 -5.13
C ARG A 166 6.71 14.50 -4.44
N CYS A 167 5.76 13.96 -5.17
CA CYS A 167 4.76 13.07 -4.64
C CYS A 167 4.84 11.70 -5.31
N ILE A 168 4.73 10.64 -4.53
CA ILE A 168 4.59 9.28 -5.03
C ILE A 168 3.39 8.64 -4.34
N SER A 169 2.43 8.15 -5.12
CA SER A 169 1.33 7.33 -4.62
C SER A 169 1.65 5.86 -4.86
N ILE A 170 1.66 5.06 -3.80
CA ILE A 170 1.84 3.62 -3.86
C ILE A 170 0.47 2.96 -3.74
N ARG A 171 0.11 2.10 -4.71
CA ARG A 171 -1.05 1.22 -4.70
C ARG A 171 -0.60 -0.20 -4.30
N PRO A 172 -0.46 -0.50 -3.00
CA PRO A 172 -0.08 -1.84 -2.57
C PRO A 172 -1.20 -2.82 -2.88
N CYS A 173 -0.81 -4.04 -3.30
CA CYS A 173 -1.71 -5.18 -3.32
C CYS A 173 -2.00 -5.66 -1.89
N TRP A 174 -2.86 -6.66 -1.75
CA TRP A 174 -3.26 -7.21 -0.46
C TRP A 174 -2.06 -7.55 0.42
N VAL A 175 -1.77 -6.68 1.40
CA VAL A 175 -0.55 -6.71 2.21
C VAL A 175 -0.58 -7.87 3.19
N GLN A 176 0.42 -8.74 3.13
CA GLN A 176 0.61 -9.88 3.99
C GLN A 176 1.73 -9.64 5.01
N HIS A 177 1.60 -10.28 6.16
CA HIS A 177 2.55 -10.33 7.25
C HIS A 177 2.61 -11.76 7.79
N GLU A 178 3.67 -12.19 8.41
CA GLU A 178 3.88 -13.57 8.91
C GLU A 178 2.66 -14.13 9.63
N ALA A 179 2.03 -13.32 10.51
CA ALA A 179 0.88 -13.74 11.30
C ALA A 179 -0.41 -13.97 10.51
N ASN A 180 -0.47 -13.60 9.21
CA ASN A 180 -1.71 -13.70 8.44
C ASN A 180 -1.59 -14.47 7.12
N TYR A 181 -0.42 -14.91 6.72
CA TYR A 181 -0.22 -15.67 5.48
C TYR A 181 -1.11 -16.90 5.41
N GLU A 182 -1.11 -17.75 6.45
CA GLU A 182 -1.90 -18.98 6.48
C GLU A 182 -3.40 -18.69 6.41
N ARG A 183 -3.88 -17.75 7.21
CA ARG A 183 -5.29 -17.37 7.25
C ARG A 183 -5.77 -16.80 5.92
N ASN A 184 -4.98 -15.90 5.32
CA ASN A 184 -5.40 -15.13 4.18
C ASN A 184 -5.10 -15.83 2.84
N LEU A 185 -3.90 -16.37 2.68
CA LEU A 185 -3.46 -16.97 1.42
C LEU A 185 -3.59 -18.50 1.41
N GLY A 186 -3.55 -19.16 2.58
CA GLY A 186 -3.67 -20.60 2.69
C GLY A 186 -4.88 -21.20 1.96
N PRO A 187 -6.09 -20.64 2.07
CA PRO A 187 -7.25 -21.10 1.30
C PRO A 187 -7.03 -21.09 -0.21
N GLN A 188 -6.39 -20.03 -0.75
CA GLN A 188 -6.09 -19.91 -2.17
C GLN A 188 -5.03 -20.91 -2.65
N VAL A 189 -4.07 -21.25 -1.79
CA VAL A 189 -3.06 -22.29 -2.07
C VAL A 189 -3.72 -23.66 -2.16
N ARG A 190 -4.58 -24.01 -1.19
CA ARG A 190 -5.26 -25.32 -1.09
C ARG A 190 -6.26 -25.55 -2.22
N ASP A 191 -7.07 -24.55 -2.53
CA ASP A 191 -8.20 -24.70 -3.44
C ASP A 191 -7.98 -23.95 -4.75
N PRO A 192 -7.76 -24.69 -5.87
CA PRO A 192 -7.65 -24.08 -7.19
C PRO A 192 -8.94 -23.39 -7.68
N ALA A 193 -10.08 -23.67 -7.06
CA ALA A 193 -11.36 -23.04 -7.38
C ALA A 193 -11.61 -21.77 -6.57
N HIS A 194 -10.73 -21.44 -5.61
CA HIS A 194 -10.88 -20.24 -4.80
C HIS A 194 -10.78 -18.96 -5.66
N LEU A 195 -11.88 -18.24 -5.71
CA LEU A 195 -11.96 -16.97 -6.42
C LEU A 195 -11.27 -15.88 -5.62
N SER A 196 -10.49 -15.05 -6.27
CA SER A 196 -9.82 -13.91 -5.65
C SER A 196 -10.13 -12.62 -6.42
N PRO A 197 -10.83 -11.64 -5.82
CA PRO A 197 -11.23 -10.42 -6.50
C PRO A 197 -10.05 -9.56 -6.96
N ASN A 198 -8.86 -9.79 -6.39
CA ASN A 198 -7.63 -9.12 -6.80
C ASN A 198 -6.74 -9.98 -7.70
N PHE A 199 -7.32 -10.96 -8.40
CA PHE A 199 -6.60 -11.85 -9.32
C PHE A 199 -5.38 -12.52 -8.68
N TRP A 200 -5.56 -13.03 -7.45
CA TRP A 200 -4.55 -13.76 -6.66
C TRP A 200 -3.25 -12.97 -6.42
N SER A 201 -3.34 -11.64 -6.45
CA SER A 201 -2.23 -10.74 -6.18
C SER A 201 -2.03 -10.55 -4.67
N TYR A 202 -0.80 -10.30 -4.24
CA TYR A 202 -0.45 -9.99 -2.87
C TYR A 202 0.87 -9.22 -2.82
N ILE A 203 1.22 -8.74 -1.65
CA ILE A 203 2.56 -8.19 -1.35
C ILE A 203 2.97 -8.52 0.08
N ASP A 204 4.22 -8.90 0.29
CA ASP A 204 4.81 -8.99 1.62
C ASP A 204 5.04 -7.58 2.19
N VAL A 205 4.74 -7.39 3.48
CA VAL A 205 4.84 -6.08 4.14
C VAL A 205 6.27 -5.53 4.15
N TYR A 206 7.28 -6.39 4.21
CA TYR A 206 8.68 -5.95 4.22
C TYR A 206 9.15 -5.56 2.81
N ASP A 207 8.69 -6.25 1.76
CA ASP A 207 8.96 -5.84 0.38
C ASP A 207 8.23 -4.54 0.03
N LEU A 208 7.02 -4.33 0.58
CA LEU A 208 6.32 -3.06 0.49
C LEU A 208 7.10 -1.94 1.21
N ALA A 209 7.62 -2.21 2.42
CA ALA A 209 8.43 -1.24 3.15
C ALA A 209 9.72 -0.88 2.40
N ASP A 210 10.39 -1.87 1.77
CA ASP A 210 11.54 -1.63 0.89
C ASP A 210 11.17 -0.73 -0.30
N ALA A 211 9.99 -0.94 -0.93
CA ALA A 211 9.50 -0.10 -2.01
C ALA A 211 9.18 1.34 -1.55
N ILE A 212 8.63 1.50 -0.33
CA ILE A 212 8.36 2.82 0.26
C ILE A 212 9.69 3.56 0.53
N VAL A 213 10.74 2.86 0.99
CA VAL A 213 12.07 3.46 1.16
C VAL A 213 12.61 3.95 -0.19
N LEU A 214 12.52 3.14 -1.25
CA LEU A 214 12.90 3.55 -2.60
C LEU A 214 12.13 4.79 -3.06
N ALA A 215 10.83 4.87 -2.77
CA ALA A 215 10.02 6.04 -3.09
C ALA A 215 10.45 7.29 -2.31
N VAL A 216 10.76 7.17 -1.02
CA VAL A 216 11.27 8.28 -0.18
C VAL A 216 12.64 8.77 -0.69
N GLU A 217 13.51 7.87 -1.13
CA GLU A 217 14.86 8.20 -1.61
C GLU A 217 14.89 8.59 -3.09
N SER A 218 13.80 8.40 -3.83
CA SER A 218 13.68 8.68 -5.27
C SER A 218 13.85 10.16 -5.59
N ASP A 219 14.45 10.43 -6.77
CA ASP A 219 14.54 11.77 -7.35
C ASP A 219 13.51 12.04 -8.45
N LEU A 220 12.49 11.18 -8.59
CA LEU A 220 11.38 11.39 -9.52
C LEU A 220 10.69 12.73 -9.22
N SER A 221 10.40 13.49 -10.25
CA SER A 221 9.73 14.80 -10.15
C SER A 221 8.23 14.68 -10.38
N GLY A 222 7.48 15.65 -9.89
CA GLY A 222 6.03 15.66 -10.05
C GLY A 222 5.33 14.64 -9.15
N HIS A 223 4.23 14.08 -9.65
CA HIS A 223 3.49 13.00 -8.99
C HIS A 223 3.51 11.73 -9.85
N GLU A 224 3.96 10.63 -9.27
CA GLU A 224 3.99 9.31 -9.89
C GLU A 224 3.16 8.32 -9.07
N VAL A 225 2.46 7.44 -9.77
CA VAL A 225 1.68 6.36 -9.15
C VAL A 225 2.34 5.02 -9.49
N PHE A 226 2.43 4.12 -8.50
CA PHE A 226 3.01 2.79 -8.66
C PHE A 226 2.18 1.71 -8.00
N TYR A 227 1.89 0.63 -8.72
CA TYR A 227 1.49 -0.62 -8.10
C TYR A 227 2.68 -1.35 -7.50
N ILE A 228 2.50 -1.89 -6.29
CA ILE A 228 3.49 -2.71 -5.59
C ILE A 228 2.87 -4.06 -5.26
N ALA A 229 3.34 -5.09 -5.94
CA ALA A 229 2.89 -6.47 -5.85
C ALA A 229 4.07 -7.44 -5.84
N SER A 230 3.85 -8.64 -5.33
CA SER A 230 4.75 -9.78 -5.61
C SER A 230 4.62 -10.17 -7.08
N PRO A 231 5.69 -10.66 -7.74
CA PRO A 231 5.66 -10.95 -9.17
C PRO A 231 4.86 -12.21 -9.52
N ASP A 232 4.62 -13.08 -8.55
CA ASP A 232 3.88 -14.33 -8.67
C ASP A 232 2.48 -14.23 -8.04
N ASN A 233 1.57 -15.09 -8.48
CA ASN A 233 0.26 -15.22 -7.89
C ASN A 233 0.25 -16.22 -6.72
N VAL A 234 -0.75 -16.07 -5.85
CA VAL A 234 -0.99 -17.03 -4.78
C VAL A 234 -1.35 -18.41 -5.37
N GLY A 235 -0.65 -19.45 -4.92
CA GLY A 235 -0.80 -20.81 -5.41
C GLY A 235 0.05 -21.16 -6.62
N GLY A 236 0.73 -20.19 -7.25
CA GLY A 236 1.73 -20.40 -8.30
C GLY A 236 1.22 -21.10 -9.56
N ARG A 237 -0.06 -20.88 -9.89
CA ARG A 237 -0.72 -21.53 -11.02
C ARG A 237 -0.61 -20.70 -12.30
N PRO A 238 -0.81 -21.31 -13.48
CA PRO A 238 -0.82 -20.58 -14.75
C PRO A 238 -1.91 -19.51 -14.76
N PHE A 239 -1.52 -18.25 -14.73
CA PHE A 239 -2.42 -17.11 -14.53
C PHE A 239 -3.50 -17.01 -15.61
N ALA A 240 -3.13 -17.13 -16.89
CA ALA A 240 -4.09 -17.05 -17.98
C ALA A 240 -5.17 -18.15 -17.91
N GLU A 241 -4.79 -19.36 -17.50
CA GLU A 241 -5.72 -20.47 -17.34
C GLU A 241 -6.70 -20.20 -16.18
N MET A 242 -6.19 -19.65 -15.07
CA MET A 242 -7.03 -19.25 -13.92
C MET A 242 -8.03 -18.17 -14.30
N VAL A 243 -7.60 -17.13 -15.00
CA VAL A 243 -8.49 -16.03 -15.44
C VAL A 243 -9.60 -16.58 -16.33
N ARG A 244 -9.28 -17.37 -17.38
CA ARG A 244 -10.27 -17.95 -18.27
C ARG A 244 -11.25 -18.88 -17.54
N ARG A 245 -10.73 -19.70 -16.62
CA ARG A 245 -11.56 -20.62 -15.83
C ARG A 245 -12.58 -19.90 -14.94
N HIS A 246 -12.21 -18.81 -14.31
CA HIS A 246 -13.01 -18.14 -13.28
C HIS A 246 -13.83 -16.97 -13.83
N TYR A 247 -13.33 -16.29 -14.86
CA TYR A 247 -13.92 -15.07 -15.40
C TYR A 247 -14.34 -15.20 -16.88
N GLY A 248 -14.07 -16.35 -17.51
CA GLY A 248 -14.37 -16.58 -18.94
C GLY A 248 -13.43 -15.80 -19.87
N GLU A 249 -13.90 -15.57 -21.12
CA GLU A 249 -13.12 -14.86 -22.14
C GLU A 249 -13.37 -13.34 -22.19
N GLY A 250 -14.10 -12.81 -21.21
CA GLY A 250 -14.52 -11.39 -21.17
C GLY A 250 -13.44 -10.41 -20.71
N ILE A 251 -12.25 -10.90 -20.34
CA ILE A 251 -11.11 -10.07 -19.88
C ILE A 251 -9.95 -10.23 -20.85
N GLU A 252 -9.42 -9.12 -21.36
CA GLU A 252 -8.18 -9.13 -22.14
C GLU A 252 -7.01 -9.57 -21.25
N ILE A 253 -6.25 -10.58 -21.69
CA ILE A 253 -5.03 -11.01 -21.01
C ILE A 253 -3.83 -10.46 -21.78
N ARG A 254 -3.17 -9.45 -21.23
CA ARG A 254 -1.96 -8.84 -21.79
C ARG A 254 -0.73 -9.73 -21.59
N PRO A 255 0.39 -9.47 -22.27
CA PRO A 255 1.61 -10.26 -22.14
C PRO A 255 2.05 -10.43 -20.69
N LEU A 256 2.33 -11.68 -20.29
CA LEU A 256 2.75 -12.05 -18.95
C LEU A 256 4.27 -12.17 -18.87
N ALA A 257 4.89 -11.59 -17.84
CA ALA A 257 6.33 -11.72 -17.61
C ALA A 257 6.73 -13.15 -17.17
N ARG A 258 5.78 -13.90 -16.61
CA ARG A 258 5.96 -15.28 -16.14
C ARG A 258 4.61 -16.03 -16.21
N LYS A 259 4.67 -17.38 -16.25
CA LYS A 259 3.46 -18.21 -16.35
C LYS A 259 2.52 -18.05 -15.16
N ASP A 260 3.09 -17.96 -13.94
CA ASP A 260 2.38 -17.74 -12.67
C ASP A 260 2.40 -16.27 -12.25
N ALA A 261 2.22 -15.34 -13.19
CA ALA A 261 2.24 -13.92 -12.92
C ALA A 261 1.16 -13.49 -11.91
N SER A 262 1.43 -12.41 -11.18
CA SER A 262 0.43 -11.65 -10.43
C SER A 262 -0.60 -11.05 -11.38
N GLY A 263 -1.84 -10.88 -10.91
CA GLY A 263 -2.89 -10.17 -11.66
C GLY A 263 -2.72 -8.66 -11.70
N ILE A 264 -1.73 -8.15 -10.98
CA ILE A 264 -1.35 -6.72 -10.98
C ILE A 264 0.12 -6.61 -11.38
N SER A 265 0.40 -5.69 -12.30
CA SER A 265 1.73 -5.44 -12.82
C SER A 265 2.47 -4.39 -11.98
N CYS A 266 3.68 -4.71 -11.54
CA CYS A 266 4.60 -3.74 -10.92
C CYS A 266 5.75 -3.33 -11.87
N ALA A 267 5.58 -3.52 -13.18
CA ALA A 267 6.63 -3.26 -14.17
C ALA A 267 7.11 -1.80 -14.16
N LYS A 268 6.21 -0.84 -13.92
CA LYS A 268 6.56 0.57 -13.78
C LYS A 268 7.46 0.80 -12.56
N ALA A 269 7.13 0.22 -11.40
CA ALA A 269 7.94 0.33 -10.18
C ALA A 269 9.32 -0.31 -10.35
N VAL A 270 9.41 -1.48 -11.00
CA VAL A 270 10.70 -2.12 -11.34
C VAL A 270 11.54 -1.19 -12.20
N LYS A 271 10.97 -0.59 -13.25
CA LYS A 271 11.69 0.28 -14.19
C LYS A 271 12.13 1.60 -13.57
N MET A 272 11.26 2.26 -12.81
CA MET A 272 11.48 3.65 -12.38
C MET A 272 12.03 3.77 -10.96
N LEU A 273 11.66 2.86 -10.04
CA LEU A 273 12.14 2.86 -8.65
C LEU A 273 13.24 1.81 -8.39
N GLY A 274 13.49 0.90 -9.33
CA GLY A 274 14.39 -0.24 -9.07
C GLY A 274 13.79 -1.26 -8.10
N TYR A 275 12.44 -1.31 -8.01
CA TYR A 275 11.74 -2.25 -7.13
C TYR A 275 12.10 -3.70 -7.47
N ALA A 276 12.53 -4.45 -6.47
CA ALA A 276 12.92 -5.86 -6.61
C ALA A 276 12.43 -6.64 -5.37
N PRO A 277 11.23 -7.21 -5.40
CA PRO A 277 10.69 -7.97 -4.29
C PRO A 277 11.53 -9.24 -4.04
N LYS A 278 11.68 -9.58 -2.76
CA LYS A 278 12.55 -10.67 -2.31
C LYS A 278 11.77 -11.83 -1.70
N ARG A 279 10.52 -11.59 -1.31
CA ARG A 279 9.68 -12.53 -0.54
C ARG A 279 8.53 -13.03 -1.37
N SER A 280 8.24 -14.33 -1.21
CA SER A 280 7.10 -14.99 -1.83
C SER A 280 6.27 -15.69 -0.74
N TRP A 281 4.98 -15.91 -1.02
CA TRP A 281 4.13 -16.74 -0.18
C TRP A 281 4.78 -18.12 0.08
N ARG A 282 5.61 -18.61 -0.86
CA ARG A 282 6.35 -19.88 -0.74
C ARG A 282 7.38 -19.89 0.37
N ASP A 283 7.83 -18.72 0.84
CA ASP A 283 8.75 -18.63 1.99
C ASP A 283 8.03 -18.95 3.30
N TYR A 284 6.72 -18.71 3.36
CA TYR A 284 5.90 -18.82 4.55
C TYR A 284 5.02 -20.07 4.58
N LEU A 285 4.45 -20.46 3.44
CA LEU A 285 3.47 -21.54 3.34
C LEU A 285 4.03 -22.78 2.63
N ASP A 286 3.58 -23.93 3.08
CA ASP A 286 3.78 -25.22 2.40
C ASP A 286 2.77 -25.40 1.23
N GLU A 287 2.86 -26.52 0.53
CA GLU A 287 1.97 -26.87 -0.60
C GLU A 287 0.49 -27.06 -0.19
N HIS A 288 0.24 -27.25 1.12
CA HIS A 288 -1.10 -27.33 1.70
C HIS A 288 -1.59 -25.99 2.22
N GLY A 289 -0.85 -24.89 2.00
CA GLY A 289 -1.19 -23.55 2.45
C GLY A 289 -1.16 -23.40 3.97
N ARG A 290 -0.36 -24.21 4.68
CA ARG A 290 -0.12 -24.14 6.12
C ARG A 290 1.20 -23.42 6.38
N LEU A 291 1.26 -22.72 7.50
CA LEU A 291 2.50 -22.05 7.91
C LEU A 291 3.62 -23.09 8.11
N LYS A 292 4.78 -22.82 7.51
CA LYS A 292 5.96 -23.68 7.66
C LYS A 292 6.44 -23.67 9.11
N PRO A 293 6.87 -24.82 9.68
CA PRO A 293 7.25 -24.95 11.10
C PRO A 293 8.38 -24.00 11.54
N GLU A 294 9.29 -23.66 10.65
CA GLU A 294 10.40 -22.75 10.92
C GLU A 294 9.97 -21.28 11.09
N ILE A 295 8.82 -20.91 10.55
CA ILE A 295 8.27 -19.54 10.66
C ILE A 295 7.54 -19.37 12.00
N GLY A 296 6.78 -20.37 12.44
CA GLY A 296 6.02 -20.32 13.71
C GLY A 296 6.88 -20.31 14.99
N LYS A 297 8.23 -20.37 14.87
CA LYS A 297 9.18 -20.33 15.98
C LYS A 297 9.93 -19.01 16.14
N ARG A 298 9.64 -18.01 15.28
CA ARG A 298 10.19 -16.64 15.36
C ARG A 298 9.18 -15.75 16.06
#